data_c4f85491ab4d2f47215574203d0d762c
#
_entry.id   c4f85491ab4d2f47215574203d0d762c
#
_cell.length_a   1.000
_cell.length_b   1.000
_cell.length_c   1.000
_cell.angle_alpha   90.00
_cell.angle_beta   90.00
_cell.angle_gamma   90.00
#
_symmetry.space_group_name_H-M   'P 1'
#
loop_
_entity.id
_entity.type
_entity.pdbx_description
1 polymer ?
#
loop_
_entity_poly.entity_id
_entity_poly.type
_entity_poly.pdbx_seq_one_letter_code
_entity_poly.pdbx_strand_id
1 'polypeptide(L)'
;MIRPSVVELFGSSSDKIDRVARIFELMERAWHDVYGEPSPPSEVVEDILACSGGTLEGLIDSAWSAVTDWRDLRVAADAKRNPPGLP
;
A
#
# COMPACT_ATOMS: atom_id res chain seq x y z
N MET A 1 7.04 5.61 -11.73
CA MET A 1 7.88 6.47 -10.88
C MET A 1 7.74 6.06 -9.42
N ILE A 2 8.87 5.89 -8.73
CA ILE A 2 8.85 5.50 -7.31
C ILE A 2 8.58 6.74 -6.46
N ARG A 3 7.62 6.64 -5.55
CA ARG A 3 7.29 7.72 -4.64
C ARG A 3 8.39 7.88 -3.58
N PRO A 4 8.70 9.11 -3.13
CA PRO A 4 9.67 9.30 -2.06
C PRO A 4 9.35 8.52 -0.79
N SER A 5 8.07 8.34 -0.45
CA SER A 5 7.63 7.56 0.70
C SER A 5 8.06 6.09 0.63
N VAL A 6 8.20 5.54 -0.57
CA VAL A 6 8.70 4.17 -0.75
C VAL A 6 10.14 4.07 -0.28
N VAL A 7 10.98 5.01 -0.66
CA VAL A 7 12.39 5.03 -0.23
C VAL A 7 12.49 5.20 1.29
N GLU A 8 11.67 6.04 1.88
CA GLU A 8 11.65 6.24 3.32
C GLU A 8 11.27 4.98 4.09
N LEU A 9 10.27 4.24 3.58
CA LEU A 9 9.76 3.04 4.26
C LEU A 9 10.62 1.80 4.01
N PHE A 10 11.11 1.61 2.79
CA PHE A 10 11.74 0.37 2.36
C PHE A 10 13.25 0.50 2.16
N GLY A 11 13.80 1.71 2.23
CA GLY A 11 15.20 1.96 2.00
C GLY A 11 15.52 2.18 0.54
N SER A 12 16.80 2.42 0.25
CA SER A 12 17.27 2.77 -1.09
C SER A 12 17.90 1.61 -1.86
N SER A 13 17.79 0.37 -1.34
CA SER A 13 18.27 -0.81 -2.06
C SER A 13 17.52 -0.98 -3.38
N SER A 14 18.24 -1.08 -4.49
CA SER A 14 17.63 -1.21 -5.80
C SER A 14 16.81 -2.48 -5.94
N ASP A 15 17.25 -3.60 -5.35
CA ASP A 15 16.48 -4.85 -5.35
C ASP A 15 15.14 -4.70 -4.68
N LYS A 16 15.13 -4.05 -3.53
CA LYS A 16 13.90 -3.88 -2.75
C LYS A 16 12.95 -2.92 -3.44
N ILE A 17 13.47 -1.84 -4.00
CA ILE A 17 12.67 -0.88 -4.77
C ILE A 17 12.05 -1.55 -6.00
N ASP A 18 12.81 -2.38 -6.70
CA ASP A 18 12.30 -3.12 -7.86
C ASP A 18 11.15 -4.05 -7.47
N ARG A 19 11.28 -4.74 -6.34
CA ARG A 19 10.21 -5.62 -5.83
C ARG A 19 8.97 -4.84 -5.44
N VAL A 20 9.13 -3.71 -4.79
CA VAL A 20 8.02 -2.83 -4.45
C VAL A 20 7.31 -2.36 -5.72
N ALA A 21 8.06 -1.95 -6.74
CA ALA A 21 7.48 -1.51 -8.00
C ALA A 21 6.67 -2.63 -8.66
N ARG A 22 7.18 -3.87 -8.64
CA ARG A 22 6.46 -5.02 -9.20
C ARG A 22 5.17 -5.32 -8.45
N ILE A 23 5.19 -5.20 -7.14
CA ILE A 23 3.99 -5.40 -6.32
C ILE A 23 2.93 -4.36 -6.71
N PHE A 24 3.32 -3.10 -6.89
CA PHE A 24 2.38 -2.07 -7.32
C PHE A 24 1.86 -2.29 -8.75
N GLU A 25 2.68 -2.79 -9.66
CA GLU A 25 2.21 -3.15 -11.01
C GLU A 25 1.14 -4.23 -10.97
N LEU A 26 1.37 -5.28 -10.19
CA LEU A 26 0.39 -6.35 -10.02
C LEU A 26 -0.89 -5.84 -9.37
N MET A 27 -0.74 -4.98 -8.39
CA MET A 27 -1.87 -4.39 -7.69
C MET A 27 -2.71 -3.51 -8.61
N GLU A 28 -2.08 -2.74 -9.49
CA GLU A 28 -2.79 -1.91 -10.46
C GLU A 28 -3.65 -2.76 -11.39
N ARG A 29 -3.12 -3.89 -11.85
CA ARG A 29 -3.88 -4.82 -12.68
C ARG A 29 -5.04 -5.43 -11.92
N ALA A 30 -4.81 -5.86 -10.70
CA ALA A 30 -5.85 -6.42 -9.86
C ALA A 30 -6.93 -5.36 -9.54
N TRP A 31 -6.52 -4.13 -9.29
CA TRP A 31 -7.43 -3.03 -9.05
C TRP A 31 -8.35 -2.79 -10.25
N HIS A 32 -7.76 -2.77 -11.46
CA HIS A 32 -8.52 -2.63 -12.69
C HIS A 32 -9.53 -3.77 -12.86
N ASP A 33 -9.12 -5.00 -12.58
CA ASP A 33 -9.99 -6.17 -12.72
C ASP A 33 -11.15 -6.17 -11.72
N VAL A 34 -10.91 -5.71 -10.50
CA VAL A 34 -11.93 -5.72 -9.44
C VAL A 34 -12.83 -4.49 -9.51
N TYR A 35 -12.25 -3.31 -9.70
CA TYR A 35 -12.99 -2.05 -9.59
C TYR A 35 -13.22 -1.34 -10.91
N GLY A 36 -12.60 -1.79 -11.99
CA GLY A 36 -12.76 -1.18 -13.32
C GLY A 36 -12.03 0.15 -13.50
N GLU A 37 -11.20 0.55 -12.56
CA GLU A 37 -10.44 1.79 -12.63
C GLU A 37 -9.02 1.53 -13.14
N PRO A 38 -8.38 2.49 -13.84
CA PRO A 38 -7.02 2.29 -14.39
C PRO A 38 -5.97 2.03 -13.31
N SER A 39 -6.12 2.67 -12.15
CA SER A 39 -5.18 2.51 -11.04
C SER A 39 -5.89 2.88 -9.74
N PRO A 40 -5.36 2.44 -8.58
CA PRO A 40 -5.95 2.84 -7.31
C PRO A 40 -5.77 4.34 -7.08
N PRO A 41 -6.74 4.99 -6.42
CA PRO A 41 -6.58 6.39 -6.01
C PRO A 41 -5.35 6.56 -5.12
N SER A 42 -4.75 7.74 -5.14
CA SER A 42 -3.55 8.03 -4.35
C SER A 42 -3.77 7.81 -2.85
N GLU A 43 -4.97 8.06 -2.36
CA GLU A 43 -5.35 7.83 -0.96
C GLU A 43 -5.24 6.37 -0.58
N VAL A 44 -5.65 5.47 -1.47
CA VAL A 44 -5.54 4.02 -1.27
C VAL A 44 -4.07 3.61 -1.25
N VAL A 45 -3.26 4.15 -2.13
CA VAL A 45 -1.82 3.89 -2.16
C VAL A 45 -1.17 4.33 -0.84
N GLU A 46 -1.54 5.49 -0.32
CA GLU A 46 -1.04 5.96 0.98
C GLU A 46 -1.47 5.03 2.12
N ASP A 47 -2.69 4.51 2.08
CA ASP A 47 -3.18 3.56 3.07
C ASP A 47 -2.39 2.25 3.03
N ILE A 48 -2.08 1.76 1.83
CA ILE A 48 -1.26 0.57 1.63
C ILE A 48 0.13 0.77 2.26
N LEU A 49 0.75 1.90 1.98
CA LEU A 49 2.07 2.22 2.52
C LEU A 49 2.03 2.35 4.05
N ALA A 50 1.01 3.01 4.58
CA ALA A 50 0.85 3.15 6.03
C ALA A 50 0.71 1.80 6.73
N CYS A 51 0.03 0.85 6.12
CA CYS A 51 -0.19 -0.48 6.70
C CYS A 51 0.94 -1.47 6.43
N SER A 52 1.85 -1.15 5.51
CA SER A 52 2.93 -2.08 5.11
C SER A 52 3.95 -2.33 6.21
N GLY A 53 4.14 -1.37 7.11
CA GLY A 53 5.17 -1.46 8.13
C GLY A 53 6.60 -1.42 7.59
N GLY A 54 6.79 -1.03 6.34
CA GLY A 54 8.10 -0.98 5.71
C GLY A 54 8.65 -2.33 5.29
N THR A 55 7.82 -3.38 5.27
CA THR A 55 8.23 -4.72 4.85
C THR A 55 7.52 -5.14 3.57
N LEU A 56 8.18 -6.02 2.79
CA LEU A 56 7.56 -6.54 1.57
C LEU A 56 6.33 -7.39 1.88
N GLU A 57 6.38 -8.19 2.93
CA GLU A 57 5.23 -8.98 3.37
C GLU A 57 4.06 -8.08 3.75
N GLY A 58 4.31 -7.04 4.53
CA GLY A 58 3.29 -6.08 4.91
C GLY A 58 2.72 -5.34 3.72
N LEU A 59 3.55 -5.03 2.72
CA LEU A 59 3.10 -4.41 1.48
C LEU A 59 2.16 -5.33 0.70
N ILE A 60 2.52 -6.61 0.58
CA ILE A 60 1.69 -7.60 -0.12
C ILE A 60 0.35 -7.76 0.60
N ASP A 61 0.36 -7.91 1.91
CA ASP A 61 -0.86 -8.06 2.71
C ASP A 61 -1.76 -6.83 2.59
N SER A 62 -1.18 -5.65 2.64
CA SER A 62 -1.93 -4.39 2.53
C SER A 62 -2.52 -4.20 1.13
N ALA A 63 -1.75 -4.54 0.09
CA ALA A 63 -2.23 -4.49 -1.29
C ALA A 63 -3.36 -5.49 -1.51
N TRP A 64 -3.25 -6.69 -0.96
CA TRP A 64 -4.30 -7.70 -1.02
C TRP A 64 -5.57 -7.21 -0.34
N SER A 65 -5.44 -6.60 0.83
CA SER A 65 -6.57 -6.01 1.56
C SER A 65 -7.26 -4.92 0.74
N ALA A 66 -6.48 -4.07 0.08
CA ALA A 66 -7.02 -2.99 -0.76
C ALA A 66 -7.85 -3.54 -1.92
N VAL A 67 -7.37 -4.59 -2.57
CA VAL A 67 -8.08 -5.21 -3.69
C VAL A 67 -9.31 -5.97 -3.21
N THR A 68 -9.24 -6.56 -2.03
CA THR A 68 -10.37 -7.31 -1.45
C THR A 68 -11.46 -6.36 -0.95
N ASP A 69 -11.09 -5.38 -0.12
CA ASP A 69 -11.99 -4.32 0.34
C ASP A 69 -11.15 -3.13 0.84
N TRP A 70 -11.03 -2.09 0.01
CA TRP A 70 -10.23 -0.92 0.34
C TRP A 70 -10.73 -0.18 1.59
N ARG A 71 -12.00 -0.37 1.97
CA ARG A 71 -12.56 0.29 3.15
C ARG A 71 -12.01 -0.31 4.44
N ASP A 72 -11.82 -1.62 4.48
CA ASP A 72 -11.16 -2.28 5.62
C ASP A 72 -9.73 -1.79 5.76
N LEU A 73 -9.02 -1.63 4.65
CA LEU A 73 -7.67 -1.07 4.66
C LEU A 73 -7.68 0.36 5.20
N ARG A 74 -8.65 1.16 4.81
CA ARG A 74 -8.78 2.54 5.30
C ARG A 74 -8.93 2.59 6.81
N VAL A 75 -9.75 1.72 7.38
CA VAL A 75 -9.93 1.62 8.83
C VAL A 75 -8.60 1.27 9.51
N ALA A 76 -7.89 0.28 8.98
CA ALA A 76 -6.59 -0.12 9.53
C ALA A 76 -5.54 1.00 9.42
N ALA A 77 -5.50 1.72 8.30
CA ALA A 77 -4.58 2.83 8.10
C ALA A 77 -4.88 3.98 9.05
N ASP A 78 -6.15 4.31 9.23
CA ASP A 78 -6.55 5.38 10.17
C ASP A 78 -6.19 5.01 11.61
N ALA A 79 -6.34 3.75 11.99
CA ALA A 79 -5.94 3.27 13.31
C ALA A 79 -4.43 3.42 13.54
N LYS A 80 -3.61 3.24 12.51
CA LYS A 80 -2.16 3.43 12.61
C LYS A 80 -1.79 4.91 12.70
N ARG A 81 -2.50 5.78 12.00
CA ARG A 81 -2.27 7.23 12.03
C ARG A 81 -2.77 7.85 13.33
N ASN A 82 -3.87 7.31 13.88
CA ASN A 82 -4.53 7.82 15.07
C ASN A 82 -4.80 6.64 16.02
N PRO A 83 -3.77 6.13 16.73
CA PRO A 83 -3.93 4.96 17.59
C PRO A 83 -5.03 5.18 18.62
N PRO A 84 -5.95 4.22 18.80
CA PRO A 84 -7.02 4.36 19.79
C PRO A 84 -6.45 4.36 21.20
N GLY A 85 -7.13 5.09 22.09
CA GLY A 85 -6.75 5.15 23.50
C GLY A 85 -5.68 6.16 23.85
N LEU A 86 -5.15 6.90 22.90
CA LEU A 86 -4.24 8.00 23.17
C LEU A 86 -5.05 9.25 23.56
N PRO A 87 -4.64 9.91 24.64
CA PRO A 87 -5.31 11.17 25.03
C PRO A 87 -5.09 12.28 24.02
#